data_f2f20e27363e68f60cfcaa1d97f53269
#
_entry.id   f2f20e27363e68f60cfcaa1d97f53269
#
_cell.length_a   1.000
_cell.length_b   1.000
_cell.length_c   1.000
_cell.angle_alpha   90.00
_cell.angle_beta   90.00
_cell.angle_gamma   90.00
#
_symmetry.space_group_name_H-M   'P 1'
#
loop_
_entity.id
_entity.type
_entity.pdbx_description
1 polymer ?
#
loop_
_entity_poly.entity_id
_entity_poly.type
_entity_poly.pdbx_seq_one_letter_code
_entity_poly.pdbx_strand_id
1 'polypeptide(L)'
;MEWTGLNELRESYLKFFESKGCLRHKSYPLVPQNDNSLLLIVAGMAPLKPYFTGQETPPRTRMTTCQKCIRTGDIENVGKTARHGTYFEMLGNFSFGDYFKKEAIAWAWEYVTQVLKLPKDRLYISVYEDDDEAEKIWHEDAGVPMDHIVRMGKEDNFWEAGTDGPCGPCSEIYFDRGEKYGCGKPDCKVGCDCDRYMEFWNPVSYTHLTLPTSD
;
A
#
# COMPACT_ATOMS: atom_id res chain seq x y z
N MET A 1 2.15 6.25 21.02
CA MET A 1 3.05 5.41 20.20
C MET A 1 4.42 5.42 20.85
N GLU A 2 4.97 4.27 21.16
CA GLU A 2 6.36 4.14 21.58
C GLU A 2 7.28 4.27 20.36
N TRP A 3 8.45 4.87 20.57
CA TRP A 3 9.44 4.96 19.50
C TRP A 3 9.89 3.54 19.10
N THR A 4 9.87 3.25 17.81
CA THR A 4 10.24 1.94 17.27
C THR A 4 11.36 2.12 16.25
N GLY A 5 12.44 1.39 16.41
CA GLY A 5 13.55 1.40 15.47
C GLY A 5 13.18 0.82 14.11
N LEU A 6 13.87 1.25 13.06
CA LEU A 6 13.59 0.80 11.68
C LEU A 6 13.66 -0.73 11.53
N ASN A 7 14.67 -1.37 12.13
CA ASN A 7 14.80 -2.82 12.11
C ASN A 7 13.67 -3.54 12.87
N GLU A 8 13.24 -2.96 13.98
CA GLU A 8 12.13 -3.49 14.78
C GLU A 8 10.80 -3.37 14.05
N LEU A 9 10.57 -2.22 13.37
CA LEU A 9 9.38 -2.02 12.55
C LEU A 9 9.32 -3.03 11.39
N ARG A 10 10.44 -3.22 10.69
CA ARG A 10 10.56 -4.20 9.61
C ARG A 10 10.26 -5.61 10.09
N GLU A 11 10.87 -6.00 11.19
CA GLU A 11 10.69 -7.33 11.79
C GLU A 11 9.27 -7.53 12.32
N SER A 12 8.68 -6.52 12.95
CA SER A 12 7.30 -6.53 13.42
C SER A 12 6.32 -6.80 12.28
N TYR A 13 6.46 -6.10 11.14
CA TYR A 13 5.61 -6.30 9.98
C TYR A 13 5.73 -7.71 9.40
N LEU A 14 6.95 -8.15 9.16
CA LEU A 14 7.21 -9.47 8.57
C LEU A 14 6.68 -10.60 9.47
N LYS A 15 6.93 -10.54 10.78
CA LYS A 15 6.41 -11.53 11.76
C LYS A 15 4.88 -11.51 11.83
N PHE A 16 4.27 -10.34 11.76
CA PHE A 16 2.81 -10.24 11.75
C PHE A 16 2.23 -11.01 10.57
N PHE A 17 2.74 -10.79 9.35
CA PHE A 17 2.25 -11.50 8.17
C PHE A 17 2.68 -12.98 8.12
N GLU A 18 3.82 -13.36 8.69
CA GLU A 18 4.15 -14.77 8.92
C GLU A 18 3.10 -15.44 9.82
N SER A 19 2.60 -14.75 10.85
CA SER A 19 1.52 -15.28 11.71
C SER A 19 0.18 -15.45 10.96
N LYS A 20 -0.02 -14.73 9.85
CA LYS A 20 -1.17 -14.89 8.93
C LYS A 20 -0.91 -15.97 7.86
N GLY A 21 0.20 -16.71 7.95
CA GLY A 21 0.58 -17.79 7.05
C GLY A 21 1.33 -17.35 5.79
N CYS A 22 1.75 -16.09 5.70
CA CYS A 22 2.56 -15.61 4.59
C CYS A 22 3.98 -16.19 4.63
N LEU A 23 4.50 -16.58 3.48
CA LEU A 23 5.91 -16.93 3.32
C LEU A 23 6.74 -15.64 3.34
N ARG A 24 7.66 -15.51 4.28
CA ARG A 24 8.63 -14.43 4.28
C ARG A 24 9.64 -14.65 3.16
N HIS A 25 9.68 -13.75 2.19
CA HIS A 25 10.61 -13.80 1.07
C HIS A 25 11.65 -12.69 1.20
N LYS A 26 12.87 -12.98 0.78
CA LYS A 26 13.96 -11.99 0.75
C LYS A 26 13.69 -10.89 -0.28
N SER A 27 14.22 -9.68 -0.04
CA SER A 27 14.25 -8.63 -1.05
C SER A 27 14.95 -9.12 -2.33
N TYR A 28 14.31 -8.87 -3.46
CA TYR A 28 14.96 -9.04 -4.75
C TYR A 28 16.06 -7.97 -4.94
N PRO A 29 17.04 -8.23 -5.81
CA PRO A 29 18.01 -7.21 -6.22
C PRO A 29 17.31 -5.98 -6.78
N LEU A 30 17.88 -4.78 -6.56
CA LEU A 30 17.34 -3.54 -7.11
C LEU A 30 17.38 -3.49 -8.64
N VAL A 31 18.37 -4.12 -9.25
CA VAL A 31 18.44 -4.30 -10.70
C VAL A 31 17.63 -5.55 -11.06
N PRO A 32 16.56 -5.42 -11.85
CA PRO A 32 15.77 -6.56 -12.28
C PRO A 32 16.63 -7.56 -13.07
N GLN A 33 16.43 -8.85 -12.81
CA GLN A 33 17.21 -9.89 -13.50
C GLN A 33 16.48 -10.43 -14.75
N ASN A 34 15.15 -10.35 -14.78
CA ASN A 34 14.32 -10.95 -15.84
C ASN A 34 13.26 -9.99 -16.40
N ASP A 35 13.36 -8.70 -16.13
CA ASP A 35 12.43 -7.69 -16.64
C ASP A 35 13.21 -6.52 -17.25
N ASN A 36 13.26 -6.49 -18.58
CA ASN A 36 13.93 -5.42 -19.33
C ASN A 36 13.10 -4.14 -19.43
N SER A 37 11.86 -4.14 -18.95
CA SER A 37 11.00 -2.95 -18.94
C SER A 37 11.33 -1.99 -17.80
N LEU A 38 12.06 -2.46 -16.78
CA LEU A 38 12.45 -1.69 -15.61
C LEU A 38 13.97 -1.59 -15.48
N LEU A 39 14.49 -0.40 -15.30
CA LEU A 39 15.90 -0.19 -14.95
C LEU A 39 16.17 -0.58 -13.50
N LEU A 40 15.27 -0.22 -12.60
CA LEU A 40 15.36 -0.48 -11.16
C LEU A 40 13.98 -0.89 -10.63
N ILE A 41 13.98 -1.64 -9.55
CA ILE A 41 12.74 -2.01 -8.85
C ILE A 41 12.17 -0.77 -8.15
N VAL A 42 10.94 -0.40 -8.53
CA VAL A 42 10.22 0.80 -8.06
C VAL A 42 9.10 0.49 -7.06
N ALA A 43 8.73 -0.79 -6.92
CA ALA A 43 7.64 -1.21 -6.04
C ALA A 43 7.85 -2.66 -5.58
N GLY A 44 7.29 -3.02 -4.43
CA GLY A 44 7.39 -4.36 -3.86
C GLY A 44 6.79 -5.46 -4.73
N MET A 45 5.79 -5.12 -5.54
CA MET A 45 5.11 -6.05 -6.44
C MET A 45 5.90 -6.30 -7.74
N ALA A 46 6.72 -5.36 -8.19
CA ALA A 46 7.38 -5.44 -9.49
C ALA A 46 8.10 -6.78 -9.74
N PRO A 47 8.94 -7.30 -8.81
CA PRO A 47 9.60 -8.59 -9.01
C PRO A 47 8.66 -9.80 -8.90
N LEU A 48 7.42 -9.61 -8.43
CA LEU A 48 6.42 -10.66 -8.27
C LEU A 48 5.42 -10.72 -9.43
N LYS A 49 5.55 -9.82 -10.42
CA LYS A 49 4.68 -9.74 -11.60
C LYS A 49 4.47 -11.10 -12.29
N PRO A 50 5.49 -11.96 -12.48
CA PRO A 50 5.30 -13.28 -13.10
C PRO A 50 4.31 -14.18 -12.35
N TYR A 51 4.21 -14.07 -11.02
CA TYR A 51 3.25 -14.82 -10.22
C TYR A 51 1.82 -14.31 -10.40
N PHE A 52 1.64 -12.98 -10.50
CA PHE A 52 0.34 -12.38 -10.74
C PHE A 52 -0.19 -12.64 -12.16
N THR A 53 0.70 -12.71 -13.14
CA THR A 53 0.34 -13.02 -14.53
C THR A 53 0.22 -14.50 -14.84
N GLY A 54 0.53 -15.38 -13.87
CA GLY A 54 0.52 -16.83 -14.06
C GLY A 54 1.66 -17.38 -14.93
N GLN A 55 2.67 -16.56 -15.23
CA GLN A 55 3.88 -16.99 -15.95
C GLN A 55 4.74 -17.93 -15.12
N GLU A 56 4.73 -17.73 -13.81
CA GLU A 56 5.44 -18.56 -12.85
C GLU A 56 4.50 -18.96 -11.70
N THR A 57 4.73 -20.14 -11.13
CA THR A 57 4.02 -20.57 -9.92
C THR A 57 4.69 -19.98 -8.69
N PRO A 58 3.97 -19.24 -7.83
CA PRO A 58 4.54 -18.73 -6.61
C PRO A 58 4.94 -19.86 -5.65
N PRO A 59 6.01 -19.70 -4.85
CA PRO A 59 6.43 -20.71 -3.87
C PRO A 59 5.39 -20.93 -2.77
N ARG A 60 4.51 -19.97 -2.56
CA ARG A 60 3.32 -20.05 -1.70
C ARG A 60 2.27 -19.06 -2.19
N THR A 61 0.98 -19.36 -1.97
CA THR A 61 -0.15 -18.50 -2.38
C THR A 61 -0.22 -17.16 -1.64
N ARG A 62 0.48 -17.03 -0.51
CA ARG A 62 0.62 -15.76 0.22
C ARG A 62 2.06 -15.51 0.65
N MET A 63 2.53 -14.30 0.46
CA MET A 63 3.91 -13.89 0.72
C MET A 63 3.98 -12.55 1.45
N THR A 64 5.06 -12.34 2.18
CA THR A 64 5.41 -11.02 2.74
C THR A 64 6.88 -10.70 2.47
N THR A 65 7.16 -9.44 2.15
CA THR A 65 8.50 -8.97 1.81
C THR A 65 8.80 -7.61 2.44
N CYS A 66 10.09 -7.32 2.57
CA CYS A 66 10.61 -5.97 2.74
C CYS A 66 11.48 -5.69 1.52
N GLN A 67 10.87 -5.15 0.45
CA GLN A 67 11.53 -4.95 -0.85
C GLN A 67 12.22 -3.60 -0.90
N LYS A 68 13.52 -3.61 -1.24
CA LYS A 68 14.29 -2.41 -1.55
C LYS A 68 13.82 -1.83 -2.88
N CYS A 69 13.52 -0.53 -2.89
CA CYS A 69 13.01 0.19 -4.05
C CYS A 69 13.76 1.50 -4.29
N ILE A 70 13.82 1.92 -5.55
CA ILE A 70 14.32 3.25 -5.94
C ILE A 70 13.31 3.89 -6.88
N ARG A 71 12.90 5.14 -6.54
CA ARG A 71 12.10 6.02 -7.41
C ARG A 71 12.87 7.32 -7.61
N THR A 72 12.96 7.78 -8.86
CA THR A 72 13.67 9.02 -9.22
C THR A 72 12.73 10.09 -9.78
N GLY A 73 11.46 9.74 -10.09
CA GLY A 73 10.47 10.68 -10.60
C GLY A 73 10.19 11.86 -9.67
N ASP A 74 10.31 11.62 -8.36
CA ASP A 74 10.02 12.62 -7.32
C ASP A 74 11.28 13.29 -6.74
N ILE A 75 12.40 13.21 -7.43
CA ILE A 75 13.71 13.69 -6.91
C ILE A 75 13.66 15.18 -6.54
N GLU A 76 12.87 15.99 -7.24
CA GLU A 76 12.71 17.41 -6.97
C GLU A 76 11.97 17.70 -5.66
N ASN A 77 11.21 16.73 -5.15
CA ASN A 77 10.45 16.83 -3.91
C ASN A 77 11.22 16.30 -2.70
N VAL A 78 12.36 15.62 -2.92
CA VAL A 78 13.22 15.10 -1.85
C VAL A 78 13.80 16.25 -1.03
N GLY A 79 13.57 16.19 0.29
CA GLY A 79 13.98 17.26 1.20
C GLY A 79 13.03 18.47 1.27
N LYS A 80 12.00 18.52 0.42
CA LYS A 80 10.94 19.55 0.47
C LYS A 80 9.68 19.06 1.19
N THR A 81 9.36 17.79 1.02
CA THR A 81 8.23 17.13 1.69
C THR A 81 8.73 16.06 2.65
N ALA A 82 7.92 15.69 3.62
CA ALA A 82 8.27 14.67 4.60
C ALA A 82 8.19 13.23 4.05
N ARG A 83 7.54 13.04 2.89
CA ARG A 83 7.16 11.73 2.35
C ARG A 83 7.96 11.27 1.13
N HIS A 84 8.76 12.13 0.52
CA HIS A 84 9.53 11.78 -0.67
C HIS A 84 10.98 11.42 -0.36
N GLY A 85 11.38 10.23 -0.82
CA GLY A 85 12.76 9.74 -0.81
C GLY A 85 13.05 9.00 -2.10
N THR A 86 14.32 8.95 -2.52
CA THR A 86 14.73 8.21 -3.72
C THR A 86 14.86 6.72 -3.43
N TYR A 87 15.48 6.37 -2.30
CA TYR A 87 15.59 4.99 -1.82
C TYR A 87 14.64 4.77 -0.66
N PHE A 88 13.91 3.68 -0.69
CA PHE A 88 13.02 3.28 0.40
C PHE A 88 12.84 1.75 0.41
N GLU A 89 12.28 1.25 1.48
CA GLU A 89 11.86 -0.14 1.60
C GLU A 89 10.34 -0.20 1.63
N MET A 90 9.77 -1.02 0.74
CA MET A 90 8.34 -1.26 0.70
C MET A 90 8.03 -2.55 1.45
N LEU A 91 7.32 -2.42 2.58
CA LEU A 91 6.78 -3.54 3.32
C LEU A 91 5.52 -4.03 2.60
N GLY A 92 5.52 -5.26 2.15
CA GLY A 92 4.45 -5.81 1.32
C GLY A 92 3.91 -7.15 1.80
N ASN A 93 2.61 -7.32 1.64
CA ASN A 93 1.92 -8.59 1.77
C ASN A 93 1.15 -8.88 0.48
N PHE A 94 1.27 -10.09 -0.04
CA PHE A 94 0.80 -10.46 -1.36
C PHE A 94 -0.02 -11.75 -1.28
N SER A 95 -1.13 -11.76 -2.03
CA SER A 95 -2.01 -12.91 -2.21
C SER A 95 -2.07 -13.30 -3.68
N PHE A 96 -1.80 -14.56 -3.96
CA PHE A 96 -1.90 -15.13 -5.32
C PHE A 96 -3.13 -16.05 -5.36
N GLY A 97 -4.33 -15.41 -5.39
CA GLY A 97 -5.61 -16.11 -5.40
C GLY A 97 -6.00 -16.80 -4.08
N ASP A 98 -5.49 -16.34 -2.94
CA ASP A 98 -5.70 -16.95 -1.63
C ASP A 98 -6.63 -16.11 -0.74
N TYR A 99 -6.24 -14.90 -0.37
CA TYR A 99 -7.09 -13.97 0.38
C TYR A 99 -7.36 -12.71 -0.46
N PHE A 100 -8.43 -11.99 -0.10
CA PHE A 100 -8.90 -10.84 -0.85
C PHE A 100 -9.11 -9.63 0.06
N LYS A 101 -9.95 -8.66 -0.36
CA LYS A 101 -10.16 -7.38 0.33
C LYS A 101 -10.50 -7.53 1.80
N LYS A 102 -11.38 -8.47 2.15
CA LYS A 102 -11.86 -8.61 3.53
C LYS A 102 -10.73 -8.94 4.50
N GLU A 103 -9.92 -9.94 4.19
CA GLU A 103 -8.79 -10.32 5.01
C GLU A 103 -7.69 -9.26 4.97
N ALA A 104 -7.39 -8.71 3.79
CA ALA A 104 -6.35 -7.69 3.63
C ALA A 104 -6.66 -6.45 4.47
N ILE A 105 -7.90 -5.94 4.42
CA ILE A 105 -8.35 -4.81 5.21
C ILE A 105 -8.33 -5.12 6.71
N ALA A 106 -8.86 -6.28 7.10
CA ALA A 106 -8.88 -6.69 8.50
C ALA A 106 -7.47 -6.78 9.09
N TRP A 107 -6.52 -7.38 8.36
CA TRP A 107 -5.12 -7.48 8.82
C TRP A 107 -4.40 -6.14 8.80
N ALA A 108 -4.64 -5.29 7.80
CA ALA A 108 -4.09 -3.94 7.79
C ALA A 108 -4.57 -3.14 9.00
N TRP A 109 -5.88 -3.17 9.28
CA TRP A 109 -6.46 -2.48 10.43
C TRP A 109 -5.97 -3.05 11.77
N GLU A 110 -5.88 -4.37 11.89
CA GLU A 110 -5.30 -5.03 13.07
C GLU A 110 -3.85 -4.58 13.29
N TYR A 111 -3.03 -4.59 12.24
CA TYR A 111 -1.63 -4.20 12.35
C TYR A 111 -1.46 -2.75 12.80
N VAL A 112 -2.14 -1.81 12.16
CA VAL A 112 -1.98 -0.38 12.49
C VAL A 112 -2.56 -0.02 13.85
N THR A 113 -3.67 -0.65 14.27
CA THR A 113 -4.35 -0.29 15.51
C THR A 113 -3.93 -1.09 16.72
N GLN A 114 -3.54 -2.36 16.55
CA GLN A 114 -3.21 -3.26 17.67
C GLN A 114 -1.71 -3.48 17.82
N VAL A 115 -0.97 -3.60 16.71
CA VAL A 115 0.48 -3.82 16.74
C VAL A 115 1.22 -2.49 16.82
N LEU A 116 0.97 -1.57 15.88
CA LEU A 116 1.58 -0.23 15.89
C LEU A 116 0.93 0.70 16.92
N LYS A 117 -0.27 0.37 17.39
CA LYS A 117 -1.05 1.15 18.37
C LYS A 117 -1.23 2.61 17.95
N LEU A 118 -1.51 2.82 16.67
CA LEU A 118 -1.85 4.15 16.17
C LEU A 118 -3.22 4.57 16.70
N PRO A 119 -3.41 5.84 17.09
CA PRO A 119 -4.71 6.34 17.55
C PRO A 119 -5.70 6.34 16.39
N LYS A 120 -6.83 5.64 16.57
CA LYS A 120 -7.86 5.44 15.54
C LYS A 120 -8.49 6.74 15.04
N ASP A 121 -8.63 7.72 15.92
CA ASP A 121 -9.15 9.06 15.63
C ASP A 121 -8.26 9.89 14.71
N ARG A 122 -7.05 9.43 14.44
CA ARG A 122 -6.10 10.06 13.52
C ARG A 122 -5.87 9.25 12.24
N LEU A 123 -6.57 8.12 12.08
CA LEU A 123 -6.49 7.29 10.89
C LEU A 123 -7.64 7.62 9.93
N TYR A 124 -7.29 7.85 8.68
CA TYR A 124 -8.21 8.10 7.58
C TYR A 124 -7.96 7.09 6.47
N ILE A 125 -9.00 6.78 5.73
CA ILE A 125 -8.95 5.80 4.64
C ILE A 125 -9.40 6.47 3.36
N SER A 126 -8.70 6.23 2.25
CA SER A 126 -9.26 6.46 0.94
C SER A 126 -9.62 5.15 0.27
N VAL A 127 -10.66 5.18 -0.55
CA VAL A 127 -11.11 4.07 -1.38
C VAL A 127 -11.39 4.57 -2.80
N TYR A 128 -11.26 3.70 -3.79
CA TYR A 128 -11.65 4.04 -5.15
C TYR A 128 -13.14 4.38 -5.23
N GLU A 129 -13.49 5.40 -6.01
CA GLU A 129 -14.85 5.97 -6.05
C GLU A 129 -15.95 4.97 -6.39
N ASP A 130 -15.65 3.93 -7.19
CA ASP A 130 -16.55 2.86 -7.58
C ASP A 130 -16.38 1.57 -6.73
N ASP A 131 -15.57 1.59 -5.67
CA ASP A 131 -15.33 0.42 -4.81
C ASP A 131 -16.21 0.43 -3.54
N ASP A 132 -17.52 0.23 -3.73
CA ASP A 132 -18.48 0.14 -2.64
C ASP A 132 -18.18 -1.00 -1.66
N GLU A 133 -17.59 -2.09 -2.16
CA GLU A 133 -17.21 -3.24 -1.34
C GLU A 133 -16.13 -2.86 -0.33
N ALA A 134 -15.08 -2.17 -0.78
CA ALA A 134 -14.00 -1.73 0.11
C ALA A 134 -14.52 -0.75 1.17
N GLU A 135 -15.33 0.25 0.79
CA GLU A 135 -15.94 1.20 1.73
C GLU A 135 -16.74 0.47 2.80
N LYS A 136 -17.59 -0.48 2.37
CA LYS A 136 -18.40 -1.28 3.29
C LYS A 136 -17.54 -2.09 4.27
N ILE A 137 -16.50 -2.76 3.80
CA ILE A 137 -15.60 -3.54 4.66
C ILE A 137 -14.87 -2.63 5.66
N TRP A 138 -14.37 -1.47 5.21
CA TRP A 138 -13.73 -0.51 6.11
C TRP A 138 -14.69 0.02 7.17
N HIS A 139 -15.92 0.34 6.80
CA HIS A 139 -16.91 0.88 7.73
C HIS A 139 -17.49 -0.19 8.64
N GLU A 140 -18.09 -1.25 8.07
CA GLU A 140 -18.85 -2.24 8.82
C GLU A 140 -17.98 -3.28 9.54
N ASP A 141 -16.94 -3.80 8.86
CA ASP A 141 -16.12 -4.88 9.41
C ASP A 141 -14.92 -4.33 10.24
N ALA A 142 -14.25 -3.29 9.75
CA ALA A 142 -13.12 -2.68 10.46
C ALA A 142 -13.54 -1.61 11.47
N GLY A 143 -14.76 -1.08 11.37
CA GLY A 143 -15.32 -0.09 12.29
C GLY A 143 -14.75 1.31 12.13
N VAL A 144 -14.32 1.66 10.92
CA VAL A 144 -13.86 3.02 10.58
C VAL A 144 -15.09 3.94 10.45
N PRO A 145 -15.14 5.10 11.13
CA PRO A 145 -16.22 6.05 10.95
C PRO A 145 -16.34 6.54 9.51
N MET A 146 -17.56 6.75 9.01
CA MET A 146 -17.79 7.17 7.62
C MET A 146 -17.12 8.52 7.28
N ASP A 147 -17.04 9.42 8.24
CA ASP A 147 -16.36 10.72 8.09
C ASP A 147 -14.84 10.61 8.04
N HIS A 148 -14.30 9.43 8.29
CA HIS A 148 -12.88 9.09 8.10
C HIS A 148 -12.62 8.33 6.80
N ILE A 149 -13.64 8.05 6.00
CA ILE A 149 -13.50 7.37 4.70
C ILE A 149 -13.76 8.37 3.57
N VAL A 150 -12.84 8.45 2.62
CA VAL A 150 -12.91 9.38 1.48
C VAL A 150 -12.85 8.58 0.18
N ARG A 151 -13.78 8.87 -0.73
CA ARG A 151 -13.74 8.31 -2.09
C ARG A 151 -12.85 9.19 -2.97
N MET A 152 -11.94 8.57 -3.69
CA MET A 152 -11.01 9.26 -4.58
C MET A 152 -11.00 8.60 -5.96
N GLY A 153 -10.59 9.37 -6.96
CA GLY A 153 -10.61 8.94 -8.34
C GLY A 153 -9.50 7.97 -8.73
N LYS A 154 -9.44 7.71 -10.02
CA LYS A 154 -8.47 6.76 -10.59
C LYS A 154 -7.01 7.19 -10.36
N GLU A 155 -6.73 8.47 -10.28
CA GLU A 155 -5.37 8.99 -10.09
C GLU A 155 -4.76 8.60 -8.73
N ASP A 156 -5.62 8.44 -7.72
CA ASP A 156 -5.20 8.15 -6.33
C ASP A 156 -5.44 6.68 -5.96
N ASN A 157 -6.63 6.17 -6.22
CA ASN A 157 -7.07 4.87 -5.71
C ASN A 157 -7.25 3.77 -6.76
N PHE A 158 -6.57 3.87 -7.90
CA PHE A 158 -6.53 2.78 -8.88
C PHE A 158 -5.10 2.52 -9.34
N TRP A 159 -4.60 1.33 -9.08
CA TRP A 159 -3.22 0.97 -9.39
C TRP A 159 -3.11 0.15 -10.69
N GLU A 160 -2.07 0.42 -11.49
CA GLU A 160 -1.78 -0.25 -12.75
C GLU A 160 -0.30 -0.61 -12.85
N ALA A 161 0.01 -1.87 -13.23
CA ALA A 161 1.39 -2.33 -13.46
C ALA A 161 1.79 -2.18 -14.94
N GLY A 162 1.79 -0.96 -15.45
CA GLY A 162 2.05 -0.68 -16.87
C GLY A 162 0.83 -0.98 -17.75
N THR A 163 1.02 -0.91 -19.08
CA THR A 163 -0.08 -1.02 -20.06
C THR A 163 -0.71 -2.40 -20.15
N ASP A 164 0.04 -3.47 -19.86
CA ASP A 164 -0.40 -4.86 -20.00
C ASP A 164 -0.14 -5.66 -18.70
N GLY A 165 -0.36 -5.06 -17.58
CA GLY A 165 -0.11 -5.65 -16.27
C GLY A 165 -1.35 -5.79 -15.39
N PRO A 166 -1.20 -6.44 -14.23
CA PRO A 166 -2.27 -6.45 -13.25
C PRO A 166 -2.61 -5.04 -12.83
N CYS A 167 -3.91 -4.77 -12.65
CA CYS A 167 -4.44 -3.50 -12.20
C CYS A 167 -5.64 -3.73 -11.28
N GLY A 168 -6.03 -2.71 -10.54
CA GLY A 168 -7.23 -2.79 -9.70
C GLY A 168 -7.35 -1.62 -8.73
N PRO A 169 -8.53 -1.50 -8.10
CA PRO A 169 -8.74 -0.50 -7.07
C PRO A 169 -7.85 -0.76 -5.86
N CYS A 170 -7.48 0.30 -5.18
CA CYS A 170 -6.75 0.24 -3.93
C CYS A 170 -7.41 1.11 -2.86
N SER A 171 -7.12 0.78 -1.62
CA SER A 171 -7.37 1.65 -0.48
C SER A 171 -6.03 2.21 0.00
N GLU A 172 -6.07 3.36 0.66
CA GLU A 172 -4.88 3.94 1.29
C GLU A 172 -5.19 4.29 2.73
N ILE A 173 -4.21 4.15 3.59
CA ILE A 173 -4.30 4.50 5.01
C ILE A 173 -3.45 5.73 5.25
N TYR A 174 -4.10 6.77 5.76
CA TYR A 174 -3.48 8.05 6.09
C TYR A 174 -3.42 8.27 7.59
N PHE A 175 -2.40 8.98 8.02
CA PHE A 175 -2.26 9.46 9.37
C PHE A 175 -2.37 10.98 9.42
N ASP A 176 -3.34 11.53 10.16
CA ASP A 176 -3.44 12.98 10.41
C ASP A 176 -2.35 13.39 11.39
N ARG A 177 -1.36 14.11 10.91
CA ARG A 177 -0.25 14.65 11.69
C ARG A 177 -0.64 15.90 12.49
N GLY A 178 -1.85 16.43 12.24
CA GLY A 178 -2.41 17.60 12.88
C GLY A 178 -2.26 18.88 12.04
N GLU A 179 -3.05 19.88 12.40
CA GLU A 179 -3.20 21.14 11.65
C GLU A 179 -1.90 21.89 11.41
N LYS A 180 -0.93 21.77 12.31
CA LYS A 180 0.39 22.42 12.17
C LYS A 180 1.18 21.98 10.93
N TYR A 181 0.83 20.83 10.34
CA TYR A 181 1.43 20.33 9.11
C TYR A 181 0.54 20.58 7.88
N GLY A 182 -0.63 21.17 8.07
CA GLY A 182 -1.59 21.48 7.02
C GLY A 182 -1.22 22.73 6.21
N CYS A 183 -1.89 22.87 5.07
CA CYS A 183 -1.72 24.03 4.19
C CYS A 183 -2.40 25.32 4.72
N GLY A 184 -3.08 25.27 5.86
CA GLY A 184 -3.82 26.40 6.44
C GLY A 184 -5.13 26.75 5.72
N LYS A 185 -5.52 25.99 4.72
CA LYS A 185 -6.80 26.19 4.01
C LYS A 185 -7.94 25.52 4.75
N PRO A 186 -9.15 26.10 4.74
CA PRO A 186 -10.32 25.54 5.44
C PRO A 186 -10.81 24.21 4.84
N ASP A 187 -10.47 23.93 3.58
CA ASP A 187 -10.81 22.73 2.83
C ASP A 187 -9.69 21.67 2.85
N CYS A 188 -8.72 21.81 3.75
CA CYS A 188 -7.64 20.83 3.92
C CYS A 188 -8.21 19.46 4.36
N LYS A 189 -8.06 18.46 3.51
CA LYS A 189 -8.60 17.11 3.69
C LYS A 189 -7.62 16.05 3.19
N VAL A 190 -7.95 14.76 3.32
CA VAL A 190 -7.23 13.65 2.67
C VAL A 190 -7.15 13.90 1.16
N GLY A 191 -5.99 13.64 0.57
CA GLY A 191 -5.69 13.96 -0.83
C GLY A 191 -5.15 15.39 -1.04
N CYS A 192 -5.00 16.20 0.02
CA CYS A 192 -4.29 17.48 -0.08
C CYS A 192 -2.78 17.26 -0.18
N ASP A 193 -2.10 18.01 -1.04
CA ASP A 193 -0.64 17.96 -1.24
C ASP A 193 0.21 18.40 -0.03
N CYS A 194 -0.43 18.83 1.05
CA CYS A 194 0.26 19.21 2.28
C CYS A 194 0.67 17.99 3.11
N ASP A 195 1.52 18.20 4.11
CA ASP A 195 2.04 17.14 4.98
C ASP A 195 1.11 16.78 6.15
N ARG A 196 -0.16 17.24 6.19
CA ARG A 196 -1.08 16.93 7.27
C ARG A 196 -1.53 15.48 7.23
N TYR A 197 -2.12 15.06 6.11
CA TYR A 197 -2.59 13.69 5.91
C TYR A 197 -1.52 12.91 5.15
N MET A 198 -0.75 12.12 5.90
CA MET A 198 0.36 11.36 5.34
C MET A 198 -0.08 9.94 5.04
N GLU A 199 -0.16 9.59 3.75
CA GLU A 199 -0.27 8.21 3.31
C GLU A 199 0.94 7.42 3.79
N PHE A 200 0.73 6.28 4.41
CA PHE A 200 1.81 5.40 4.85
C PHE A 200 1.58 3.93 4.51
N TRP A 201 0.41 3.56 4.06
CA TRP A 201 0.12 2.22 3.60
C TRP A 201 -0.94 2.23 2.50
N ASN A 202 -0.69 1.48 1.45
CA ASN A 202 -1.56 1.29 0.32
C ASN A 202 -1.90 -0.22 0.18
N PRO A 203 -2.93 -0.73 0.88
CA PRO A 203 -3.42 -2.09 0.68
C PRO A 203 -4.13 -2.20 -0.67
N VAL A 204 -3.40 -2.65 -1.68
CA VAL A 204 -3.91 -2.85 -3.03
C VAL A 204 -4.67 -4.16 -3.13
N SER A 205 -5.87 -4.10 -3.69
CA SER A 205 -6.71 -5.27 -3.95
C SER A 205 -6.57 -5.72 -5.41
N TYR A 206 -5.60 -6.57 -5.69
CA TYR A 206 -5.48 -7.19 -7.01
C TYR A 206 -6.51 -8.33 -7.15
N THR A 207 -7.74 -8.00 -7.47
CA THR A 207 -8.79 -9.01 -7.61
C THR A 207 -9.06 -9.42 -9.04
N HIS A 208 -8.53 -8.71 -10.03
CA HIS A 208 -8.77 -9.05 -11.42
C HIS A 208 -7.52 -8.86 -12.28
N LEU A 209 -7.11 -9.92 -12.98
CA LEU A 209 -6.40 -9.87 -14.23
C LEU A 209 -7.41 -9.46 -15.32
N THR A 210 -7.88 -8.25 -15.31
CA THR A 210 -8.48 -7.69 -16.50
C THR A 210 -7.33 -7.07 -17.28
N LEU A 211 -6.90 -7.80 -18.30
CA LEU A 211 -6.16 -7.18 -19.39
C LEU A 211 -7.00 -6.00 -19.88
N PRO A 212 -6.44 -4.80 -20.06
CA PRO A 212 -7.14 -3.73 -20.74
C PRO A 212 -7.60 -4.29 -22.07
N THR A 213 -8.92 -4.38 -22.29
CA THR A 213 -9.45 -4.62 -23.63
C THR A 213 -9.06 -3.39 -24.44
N SER A 214 -8.10 -3.56 -25.31
CA SER A 214 -7.84 -2.57 -26.37
C SER A 214 -9.08 -2.52 -27.26
N ASP A 215 -9.88 -1.46 -27.11
CA ASP A 215 -10.80 -1.02 -28.16
C ASP A 215 -10.03 -0.25 -29.24
#